data_55de2de3858829b812e4a372bd73cf63
#
_entry.id   55de2de3858829b812e4a372bd73cf63
#
_cell.length_a   1.000
_cell.length_b   1.000
_cell.length_c   1.000
_cell.angle_alpha   90.00
_cell.angle_beta   90.00
_cell.angle_gamma   90.00
#
_symmetry.space_group_name_H-M   'P 1'
#
loop_
_entity.id
_entity.type
_entity.pdbx_description
1 polymer ?
#
loop_
_entity_poly.entity_id
_entity_poly.type
_entity_poly.pdbx_seq_one_letter_code
_entity_poly.pdbx_strand_id
1 'polypeptide(L)'
;KGVAQVDAVDIDKASIEEATINFEASQWRDQLKAYCMDIADFQPKKKYDLIVSNPPFFVHFSQCDSARKSRARHTDAALSFEALCGVVTRLLKPDGRFALVLPAKESEQFLNVADAMGLFLHKRMSIIPIAGKEANRVNLELGFVSPRSIFEETFVIRGANNRFTDQYNAFLRDFYLGL
;
A
#
# COMPACT_ATOMS: atom_id res chain seq x y z
N LYS A 1 11.37 -4.76 -12.73
CA LYS A 1 12.08 -5.62 -13.71
C LYS A 1 11.35 -6.96 -13.77
N GLY A 2 10.93 -7.42 -14.96
CA GLY A 2 10.27 -8.71 -15.17
C GLY A 2 8.77 -8.78 -14.86
N VAL A 3 8.10 -7.66 -14.63
CA VAL A 3 6.64 -7.61 -14.47
C VAL A 3 5.98 -7.72 -15.83
N ALA A 4 5.07 -8.69 -16.00
CA ALA A 4 4.41 -8.93 -17.29
C ALA A 4 3.25 -7.96 -17.52
N GLN A 5 2.49 -7.59 -16.51
CA GLN A 5 1.37 -6.64 -16.59
C GLN A 5 1.13 -5.98 -15.24
N VAL A 6 0.73 -4.69 -15.27
CA VAL A 6 0.32 -3.91 -14.10
C VAL A 6 -1.03 -3.27 -14.39
N ASP A 7 -1.98 -3.49 -13.50
CA ASP A 7 -3.26 -2.82 -13.49
C ASP A 7 -3.28 -1.84 -12.30
N ALA A 8 -3.51 -0.56 -12.56
CA ALA A 8 -3.69 0.48 -11.55
C ALA A 8 -5.17 0.84 -11.46
N VAL A 9 -5.68 0.97 -10.23
CA VAL A 9 -7.08 1.32 -9.98
C VAL A 9 -7.14 2.49 -9.01
N ASP A 10 -7.86 3.53 -9.38
CA ASP A 10 -8.16 4.66 -8.52
C ASP A 10 -9.57 5.18 -8.81
N ILE A 11 -10.23 5.71 -7.80
CA ILE A 11 -11.54 6.33 -7.95
C ILE A 11 -11.44 7.77 -8.47
N ASP A 12 -10.29 8.42 -8.25
CA ASP A 12 -10.08 9.79 -8.71
C ASP A 12 -9.75 9.86 -10.20
N LYS A 13 -10.63 10.50 -10.95
CA LYS A 13 -10.50 10.64 -12.40
C LYS A 13 -9.23 11.38 -12.81
N ALA A 14 -8.85 12.44 -12.09
CA ALA A 14 -7.68 13.24 -12.43
C ALA A 14 -6.40 12.42 -12.26
N SER A 15 -6.28 11.65 -11.17
CA SER A 15 -5.17 10.72 -10.92
C SER A 15 -5.06 9.66 -12.03
N ILE A 16 -6.18 9.12 -12.51
CA ILE A 16 -6.18 8.13 -13.59
C ILE A 16 -5.82 8.75 -14.94
N GLU A 17 -6.27 9.97 -15.24
CA GLU A 17 -5.87 10.70 -16.45
C GLU A 17 -4.35 10.94 -16.47
N GLU A 18 -3.77 11.41 -15.37
CA GLU A 18 -2.32 11.60 -15.24
C GLU A 18 -1.55 10.27 -15.32
N ALA A 19 -2.01 9.22 -14.63
CA ALA A 19 -1.42 7.90 -14.72
C ALA A 19 -1.43 7.35 -16.15
N THR A 20 -2.52 7.55 -16.89
CA THR A 20 -2.65 7.11 -18.30
C THR A 20 -1.62 7.81 -19.18
N ILE A 21 -1.47 9.14 -19.06
CA ILE A 21 -0.46 9.90 -19.82
C ILE A 21 0.95 9.37 -19.51
N ASN A 22 1.26 9.13 -18.23
CA ASN A 22 2.56 8.60 -17.81
C ASN A 22 2.79 7.18 -18.33
N PHE A 23 1.77 6.34 -18.35
CA PHE A 23 1.86 4.97 -18.87
C PHE A 23 2.11 4.97 -20.37
N GLU A 24 1.38 5.77 -21.14
CA GLU A 24 1.55 5.91 -22.59
C GLU A 24 2.93 6.43 -22.97
N ALA A 25 3.51 7.34 -22.17
CA ALA A 25 4.84 7.87 -22.37
C ALA A 25 5.96 6.90 -21.96
N SER A 26 5.64 5.81 -21.23
CA SER A 26 6.64 4.87 -20.75
C SER A 26 7.01 3.80 -21.80
N GLN A 27 8.20 3.23 -21.66
CA GLN A 27 8.62 2.07 -22.47
C GLN A 27 7.83 0.79 -22.17
N TRP A 28 7.00 0.78 -21.11
CA TRP A 28 6.17 -0.36 -20.70
C TRP A 28 4.68 -0.16 -20.98
N ARG A 29 4.31 0.81 -21.83
CA ARG A 29 2.92 1.19 -22.12
C ARG A 29 2.01 -0.01 -22.44
N ASP A 30 2.51 -1.02 -23.15
CA ASP A 30 1.74 -2.21 -23.53
C ASP A 30 1.45 -3.16 -22.35
N GLN A 31 2.13 -2.93 -21.20
CA GLN A 31 2.02 -3.73 -19.97
C GLN A 31 1.25 -3.01 -18.86
N LEU A 32 0.92 -1.73 -19.05
CA LEU A 32 0.33 -0.88 -18.02
C LEU A 32 -1.11 -0.53 -18.37
N LYS A 33 -2.03 -0.63 -17.42
CA LYS A 33 -3.43 -0.22 -17.59
C LYS A 33 -3.91 0.52 -16.35
N ALA A 34 -4.66 1.61 -16.56
CA ALA A 34 -5.29 2.39 -15.51
C ALA A 34 -6.82 2.27 -15.62
N TYR A 35 -7.49 2.12 -14.47
CA TYR A 35 -8.94 1.97 -14.38
C TYR A 35 -9.50 3.01 -13.40
N CYS A 36 -10.39 3.88 -13.90
CA CYS A 36 -11.10 4.87 -13.07
C CYS A 36 -12.35 4.22 -12.48
N MET A 37 -12.26 3.66 -11.30
CA MET A 37 -13.38 2.99 -10.62
C MET A 37 -13.07 2.72 -9.15
N ASP A 38 -14.12 2.43 -8.36
CA ASP A 38 -13.92 1.91 -7.02
C ASP A 38 -13.27 0.52 -7.09
N ILE A 39 -12.24 0.31 -6.26
CA ILE A 39 -11.54 -0.99 -6.17
C ILE A 39 -12.48 -2.12 -5.73
N ALA A 40 -13.54 -1.81 -4.99
CA ALA A 40 -14.56 -2.77 -4.61
C ALA A 40 -15.27 -3.39 -5.82
N ASP A 41 -15.47 -2.59 -6.87
CA ASP A 41 -16.14 -2.98 -8.12
C ASP A 41 -15.18 -3.58 -9.15
N PHE A 42 -13.88 -3.52 -8.91
CA PHE A 42 -12.89 -4.05 -9.83
C PHE A 42 -12.90 -5.57 -9.85
N GLN A 43 -13.34 -6.15 -10.97
CA GLN A 43 -13.50 -7.60 -11.15
C GLN A 43 -12.71 -8.09 -12.38
N PRO A 44 -11.37 -8.18 -12.29
CA PRO A 44 -10.55 -8.70 -13.38
C PRO A 44 -10.76 -10.20 -13.57
N LYS A 45 -10.52 -10.68 -14.80
CA LYS A 45 -10.62 -12.11 -15.13
C LYS A 45 -9.50 -12.96 -14.51
N LYS A 46 -8.46 -12.34 -13.96
CA LYS A 46 -7.26 -13.01 -13.39
C LYS A 46 -6.99 -12.50 -11.99
N LYS A 47 -6.30 -13.32 -11.20
CA LYS A 47 -5.73 -12.93 -9.92
C LYS A 47 -4.29 -12.45 -10.10
N TYR A 48 -3.79 -11.71 -9.11
CA TYR A 48 -2.48 -11.06 -9.13
C TYR A 48 -1.45 -11.79 -8.28
N ASP A 49 -0.22 -11.82 -8.76
CA ASP A 49 0.94 -12.32 -8.00
C ASP A 49 1.35 -11.34 -6.90
N LEU A 50 1.16 -10.05 -7.16
CA LEU A 50 1.47 -8.97 -6.24
C LEU A 50 0.36 -7.91 -6.28
N ILE A 51 -0.10 -7.51 -5.10
CA ILE A 51 -0.93 -6.33 -4.91
C ILE A 51 -0.12 -5.34 -4.08
N VAL A 52 -0.08 -4.07 -4.50
CA VAL A 52 0.60 -2.99 -3.78
C VAL A 52 -0.41 -1.91 -3.46
N SER A 53 -0.38 -1.38 -2.24
CA SER A 53 -1.26 -0.29 -1.83
C SER A 53 -0.54 0.72 -0.94
N ASN A 54 -0.83 1.99 -1.18
CA ASN A 54 -0.60 3.08 -0.26
C ASN A 54 -1.95 3.75 0.00
N PRO A 55 -2.80 3.11 0.81
CA PRO A 55 -4.17 3.58 1.00
C PRO A 55 -4.16 4.95 1.70
N PRO A 56 -5.15 5.82 1.40
CA PRO A 56 -5.30 7.05 2.14
C PRO A 56 -5.56 6.73 3.62
N PHE A 57 -4.76 7.34 4.51
CA PHE A 57 -4.83 7.05 5.93
C PHE A 57 -5.99 7.78 6.57
N PHE A 58 -6.92 7.04 7.15
CA PHE A 58 -7.99 7.62 7.94
C PHE A 58 -7.49 7.89 9.34
N VAL A 59 -7.17 9.16 9.59
CA VAL A 59 -7.02 9.67 10.94
C VAL A 59 -8.43 9.66 11.58
N HIS A 60 -8.64 8.71 12.52
CA HIS A 60 -9.72 8.70 13.51
C HIS A 60 -11.16 8.93 13.04
N PHE A 61 -11.88 7.86 12.73
CA PHE A 61 -13.26 7.79 13.17
C PHE A 61 -13.30 7.38 14.64
N SER A 62 -12.80 8.25 15.54
CA SER A 62 -13.19 8.19 16.94
C SER A 62 -14.70 8.41 17.03
N GLN A 63 -15.33 7.63 17.90
CA GLN A 63 -16.74 7.47 18.16
C GLN A 63 -17.48 8.78 18.56
N CYS A 64 -17.51 9.81 17.73
CA CYS A 64 -18.34 10.99 17.96
C CYS A 64 -19.00 11.44 16.65
N ASP A 65 -20.32 11.38 16.67
CA ASP A 65 -21.31 11.94 15.74
C ASP A 65 -21.91 11.00 14.68
N SER A 66 -23.02 10.38 15.12
CA SER A 66 -23.96 9.66 14.26
C SER A 66 -24.58 10.53 13.13
N ALA A 67 -24.58 11.85 13.26
CA ALA A 67 -25.05 12.78 12.24
C ALA A 67 -24.04 13.07 11.11
N ARG A 68 -22.72 12.91 11.36
CA ARG A 68 -21.67 13.02 10.33
C ARG A 68 -21.55 11.76 9.48
N LYS A 69 -21.89 10.60 10.03
CA LYS A 69 -21.87 9.31 9.31
C LYS A 69 -22.79 9.26 8.09
N SER A 70 -23.87 10.03 8.05
CA SER A 70 -24.77 10.05 6.90
C SER A 70 -24.30 10.93 5.75
N ARG A 71 -23.48 11.97 6.02
CA ARG A 71 -22.90 12.84 4.97
C ARG A 71 -21.59 12.30 4.39
N ALA A 72 -20.76 11.63 5.20
CA ALA A 72 -19.49 11.04 4.76
C ALA A 72 -19.68 9.84 3.79
N ARG A 73 -20.87 9.25 3.75
CA ARG A 73 -21.17 8.16 2.81
C ARG A 73 -21.27 8.57 1.34
N HIS A 74 -21.23 9.84 1.01
CA HIS A 74 -21.38 10.32 -0.36
C HIS A 74 -20.19 11.13 -0.91
N THR A 75 -19.16 11.45 -0.11
CA THR A 75 -18.03 12.29 -0.55
C THR A 75 -16.65 11.81 -0.18
N ASP A 76 -16.51 10.89 0.80
CA ASP A 76 -15.21 10.29 1.15
C ASP A 76 -15.41 8.78 1.33
N ALA A 77 -15.34 8.04 0.24
CA ALA A 77 -15.33 6.57 0.25
C ALA A 77 -13.99 6.07 0.79
N ALA A 78 -13.83 6.24 2.09
CA ALA A 78 -12.70 5.72 2.83
C ALA A 78 -12.73 4.19 2.82
N LEU A 79 -11.79 3.55 2.15
CA LEU A 79 -11.64 2.11 2.15
C LEU A 79 -11.26 1.64 3.56
N SER A 80 -12.18 0.97 4.28
CA SER A 80 -11.86 0.40 5.60
C SER A 80 -10.83 -0.71 5.49
N PHE A 81 -10.16 -1.07 6.59
CA PHE A 81 -9.22 -2.18 6.59
C PHE A 81 -9.88 -3.50 6.19
N GLU A 82 -11.13 -3.72 6.63
CA GLU A 82 -11.92 -4.90 6.26
C GLU A 82 -12.22 -4.90 4.76
N ALA A 83 -12.60 -3.76 4.19
CA ALA A 83 -12.88 -3.65 2.76
C ALA A 83 -11.60 -3.87 1.93
N LEU A 84 -10.47 -3.29 2.34
CA LEU A 84 -9.17 -3.50 1.70
C LEU A 84 -8.76 -4.97 1.75
N CYS A 85 -8.81 -5.60 2.92
CA CYS A 85 -8.50 -7.02 3.07
C CYS A 85 -9.45 -7.90 2.24
N GLY A 86 -10.74 -7.57 2.17
CA GLY A 86 -11.73 -8.26 1.35
C GLY A 86 -11.41 -8.19 -0.15
N VAL A 87 -11.00 -7.02 -0.64
CA VAL A 87 -10.52 -6.87 -2.02
C VAL A 87 -9.27 -7.71 -2.26
N VAL A 88 -8.29 -7.63 -1.36
CA VAL A 88 -7.03 -8.39 -1.48
C VAL A 88 -7.29 -9.89 -1.51
N THR A 89 -8.08 -10.44 -0.61
CA THR A 89 -8.38 -11.88 -0.57
C THR A 89 -9.10 -12.36 -1.85
N ARG A 90 -9.90 -11.50 -2.46
CA ARG A 90 -10.57 -11.80 -3.73
C ARG A 90 -9.61 -11.78 -4.92
N LEU A 91 -8.66 -10.83 -4.94
CA LEU A 91 -7.82 -10.54 -6.12
C LEU A 91 -6.44 -11.22 -6.08
N LEU A 92 -5.93 -11.57 -4.90
CA LEU A 92 -4.59 -12.15 -4.74
C LEU A 92 -4.60 -13.65 -5.09
N LYS A 93 -3.56 -14.13 -5.76
CA LYS A 93 -3.31 -15.57 -5.96
C LYS A 93 -2.99 -16.25 -4.61
N PRO A 94 -3.18 -17.58 -4.49
CA PRO A 94 -2.87 -18.32 -3.24
C PRO A 94 -1.41 -18.17 -2.77
N ASP A 95 -0.46 -18.05 -3.69
CA ASP A 95 0.98 -17.85 -3.46
C ASP A 95 1.40 -16.38 -3.64
N GLY A 96 0.45 -15.48 -3.89
CA GLY A 96 0.67 -14.06 -4.10
C GLY A 96 1.09 -13.33 -2.82
N ARG A 97 1.54 -12.07 -3.01
CA ARG A 97 1.95 -11.17 -1.93
C ARG A 97 1.17 -9.87 -1.98
N PHE A 98 0.76 -9.42 -0.81
CA PHE A 98 0.18 -8.10 -0.61
C PHE A 98 1.18 -7.20 0.11
N ALA A 99 1.61 -6.15 -0.54
CA ALA A 99 2.53 -5.15 0.03
C ALA A 99 1.81 -3.83 0.24
N LEU A 100 1.93 -3.25 1.43
CA LEU A 100 1.32 -1.96 1.71
C LEU A 100 2.19 -1.13 2.66
N VAL A 101 2.00 0.19 2.60
CA VAL A 101 2.58 1.14 3.54
C VAL A 101 1.48 1.70 4.44
N LEU A 102 1.75 1.77 5.74
CA LEU A 102 0.83 2.34 6.73
C LEU A 102 1.58 3.26 7.71
N PRO A 103 0.89 4.22 8.37
CA PRO A 103 1.42 4.83 9.57
C PRO A 103 1.68 3.76 10.62
N ALA A 104 2.79 3.90 11.37
CA ALA A 104 3.18 2.89 12.35
C ALA A 104 2.11 2.65 13.44
N LYS A 105 1.35 3.70 13.78
CA LYS A 105 0.32 3.64 14.83
C LYS A 105 -0.89 2.77 14.44
N GLU A 106 -1.25 2.75 13.15
CA GLU A 106 -2.40 2.04 12.64
C GLU A 106 -2.07 0.58 12.25
N SER A 107 -0.80 0.24 12.19
CA SER A 107 -0.35 -1.05 11.68
C SER A 107 -0.86 -2.25 12.49
N GLU A 108 -0.91 -2.14 13.81
CA GLU A 108 -1.39 -3.24 14.67
C GLU A 108 -2.88 -3.48 14.49
N GLN A 109 -3.67 -2.40 14.39
CA GLN A 109 -5.11 -2.53 14.11
C GLN A 109 -5.34 -3.20 12.75
N PHE A 110 -4.59 -2.78 11.73
CA PHE A 110 -4.66 -3.39 10.41
C PHE A 110 -4.29 -4.88 10.44
N LEU A 111 -3.21 -5.25 11.14
CA LEU A 111 -2.75 -6.63 11.23
C LEU A 111 -3.77 -7.54 11.90
N ASN A 112 -4.48 -7.06 12.94
CA ASN A 112 -5.55 -7.82 13.57
C ASN A 112 -6.71 -8.10 12.59
N VAL A 113 -7.08 -7.13 11.75
CA VAL A 113 -8.10 -7.30 10.72
C VAL A 113 -7.62 -8.27 9.64
N ALA A 114 -6.38 -8.11 9.18
CA ALA A 114 -5.80 -8.95 8.14
C ALA A 114 -5.71 -10.42 8.57
N ASP A 115 -5.25 -10.69 9.80
CA ASP A 115 -5.15 -12.04 10.37
C ASP A 115 -6.54 -12.71 10.46
N ALA A 116 -7.55 -11.99 10.95
CA ALA A 116 -8.93 -12.46 11.00
C ALA A 116 -9.50 -12.80 9.61
N MET A 117 -8.96 -12.23 8.54
CA MET A 117 -9.33 -12.48 7.15
C MET A 117 -8.38 -13.44 6.41
N GLY A 118 -7.46 -14.11 7.13
CA GLY A 118 -6.54 -15.11 6.59
C GLY A 118 -5.36 -14.52 5.81
N LEU A 119 -5.00 -13.26 6.07
CA LEU A 119 -3.80 -12.62 5.53
C LEU A 119 -2.74 -12.50 6.64
N PHE A 120 -1.69 -13.26 6.55
CA PHE A 120 -0.64 -13.37 7.56
C PHE A 120 0.57 -12.52 7.22
N LEU A 121 1.15 -11.85 8.21
CA LEU A 121 2.35 -11.03 8.05
C LEU A 121 3.59 -11.89 7.78
N HIS A 122 4.31 -11.58 6.71
CA HIS A 122 5.57 -12.20 6.32
C HIS A 122 6.77 -11.30 6.60
N LYS A 123 6.62 -9.99 6.27
CA LYS A 123 7.70 -9.02 6.46
C LYS A 123 7.17 -7.72 7.03
N ARG A 124 7.96 -7.11 7.90
CA ARG A 124 7.72 -5.78 8.45
C ARG A 124 9.01 -4.95 8.34
N MET A 125 8.93 -3.82 7.66
CA MET A 125 10.00 -2.83 7.63
C MET A 125 9.53 -1.58 8.36
N SER A 126 10.17 -1.24 9.48
CA SER A 126 9.90 -0.01 10.22
C SER A 126 10.69 1.15 9.62
N ILE A 127 10.01 2.21 9.19
CA ILE A 127 10.62 3.36 8.53
C ILE A 127 10.78 4.49 9.53
N ILE A 128 12.03 4.83 9.82
CA ILE A 128 12.44 5.90 10.72
C ILE A 128 12.84 7.12 9.87
N PRO A 129 12.14 8.27 10.01
CA PRO A 129 12.42 9.44 9.19
C PRO A 129 13.80 10.05 9.46
N ILE A 130 14.23 10.07 10.75
CA ILE A 130 15.53 10.60 11.18
C ILE A 130 16.05 9.71 12.29
N ALA A 131 17.32 9.36 12.25
CA ALA A 131 17.98 8.55 13.28
C ALA A 131 17.69 9.08 14.70
N GLY A 132 17.36 8.18 15.61
CA GLY A 132 16.97 8.52 17.00
C GLY A 132 15.51 8.94 17.18
N LYS A 133 14.69 8.98 16.11
CA LYS A 133 13.24 9.13 16.18
C LYS A 133 12.55 7.77 16.11
N GLU A 134 11.28 7.74 16.49
CA GLU A 134 10.42 6.57 16.30
C GLU A 134 10.05 6.39 14.82
N ALA A 135 9.75 5.16 14.45
CA ALA A 135 9.19 4.86 13.14
C ALA A 135 7.82 5.54 12.97
N ASN A 136 7.62 6.23 11.86
CA ASN A 136 6.35 6.88 11.55
C ASN A 136 5.57 6.14 10.46
N ARG A 137 6.21 5.24 9.73
CA ARG A 137 5.62 4.37 8.69
C ARG A 137 6.12 2.95 8.88
N VAL A 138 5.34 2.01 8.38
CA VAL A 138 5.75 0.62 8.21
C VAL A 138 5.39 0.16 6.80
N ASN A 139 6.29 -0.60 6.18
CA ASN A 139 5.95 -1.40 5.01
C ASN A 139 5.69 -2.83 5.50
N LEU A 140 4.57 -3.39 5.06
CA LEU A 140 4.13 -4.73 5.43
C LEU A 140 4.02 -5.58 4.15
N GLU A 141 4.41 -6.85 4.24
CA GLU A 141 4.15 -7.85 3.21
C GLU A 141 3.36 -9.00 3.84
N LEU A 142 2.19 -9.29 3.27
CA LEU A 142 1.28 -10.32 3.75
C LEU A 142 1.01 -11.36 2.66
N GLY A 143 0.53 -12.53 3.07
CA GLY A 143 0.10 -13.61 2.18
C GLY A 143 -0.84 -14.59 2.89
N PHE A 144 -1.36 -15.59 2.16
CA PHE A 144 -2.34 -16.55 2.71
C PHE A 144 -1.71 -17.65 3.57
N VAL A 145 -0.40 -17.85 3.49
CA VAL A 145 0.28 -18.91 4.26
C VAL A 145 0.92 -18.28 5.49
N SER A 146 0.58 -18.77 6.67
CA SER A 146 1.24 -18.32 7.91
C SER A 146 2.73 -18.71 7.88
N PRO A 147 3.68 -17.76 7.98
CA PRO A 147 5.09 -18.07 7.96
C PRO A 147 5.58 -18.66 9.29
N ARG A 148 6.67 -19.40 9.27
CA ARG A 148 7.31 -19.92 10.50
C ARG A 148 7.92 -18.80 11.36
N SER A 149 8.34 -17.71 10.74
CA SER A 149 8.89 -16.52 11.37
C SER A 149 8.61 -15.30 10.52
N ILE A 150 8.41 -14.16 11.15
CA ILE A 150 8.25 -12.88 10.48
C ILE A 150 9.64 -12.27 10.28
N PHE A 151 9.91 -11.77 9.08
CA PHE A 151 11.13 -11.00 8.82
C PHE A 151 10.91 -9.54 9.21
N GLU A 152 11.69 -9.05 10.17
CA GLU A 152 11.61 -7.67 10.63
C GLU A 152 12.91 -6.93 10.35
N GLU A 153 12.78 -5.70 9.84
CA GLU A 153 13.91 -4.82 9.59
C GLU A 153 13.56 -3.36 9.88
N THR A 154 14.60 -2.54 10.00
CA THR A 154 14.47 -1.10 10.21
C THR A 154 15.17 -0.35 9.09
N PHE A 155 14.49 0.66 8.54
CA PHE A 155 14.99 1.51 7.47
C PHE A 155 15.04 2.97 7.94
N VAL A 156 16.23 3.54 7.99
CA VAL A 156 16.44 4.93 8.43
C VAL A 156 16.66 5.81 7.21
N ILE A 157 15.79 6.81 7.00
CA ILE A 157 15.87 7.70 5.84
C ILE A 157 17.02 8.70 6.00
N ARG A 158 17.10 9.38 7.16
CA ARG A 158 18.11 10.41 7.42
C ARG A 158 18.88 10.12 8.69
N GLY A 159 20.18 10.35 8.66
CA GLY A 159 21.03 10.34 9.85
C GLY A 159 20.73 11.51 10.80
N ALA A 160 21.37 11.53 11.98
CA ALA A 160 21.25 12.60 12.96
C ALA A 160 21.68 13.99 12.40
N ASN A 161 22.53 14.01 11.38
CA ASN A 161 22.97 15.21 10.66
C ASN A 161 21.97 15.67 9.56
N ASN A 162 20.77 15.07 9.51
CA ASN A 162 19.70 15.31 8.54
C ASN A 162 20.07 15.01 7.06
N ARG A 163 21.19 14.32 6.79
CA ARG A 163 21.54 13.84 5.45
C ARG A 163 20.93 12.47 5.22
N PHE A 164 20.63 12.13 3.98
CA PHE A 164 20.21 10.79 3.61
C PHE A 164 21.26 9.76 4.02
N THR A 165 20.81 8.60 4.51
CA THR A 165 21.69 7.49 4.86
C THR A 165 22.21 6.80 3.59
N ASP A 166 23.36 6.10 3.71
CA ASP A 166 23.87 5.27 2.62
C ASP A 166 22.89 4.17 2.22
N GLN A 167 22.14 3.63 3.20
CA GLN A 167 21.08 2.66 2.96
C GLN A 167 19.97 3.26 2.08
N TYR A 168 19.51 4.48 2.39
CA TYR A 168 18.50 5.17 1.60
C TYR A 168 18.99 5.46 0.17
N ASN A 169 20.20 6.01 0.04
CA ASN A 169 20.79 6.32 -1.25
C ASN A 169 20.99 5.07 -2.10
N ALA A 170 21.53 3.99 -1.53
CA ALA A 170 21.74 2.73 -2.24
C ALA A 170 20.42 2.10 -2.72
N PHE A 171 19.34 2.23 -1.93
CA PHE A 171 18.05 1.65 -2.25
C PHE A 171 17.31 2.44 -3.34
N LEU A 172 17.44 3.77 -3.38
CA LEU A 172 16.62 4.64 -4.22
C LEU A 172 17.34 5.27 -5.41
N ARG A 173 18.68 5.17 -5.50
CA ARG A 173 19.47 5.82 -6.57
C ARG A 173 19.01 5.51 -7.99
N ASP A 174 18.45 4.31 -8.21
CA ASP A 174 17.97 3.88 -9.54
C ASP A 174 16.56 4.42 -9.87
N PHE A 175 15.93 5.13 -8.93
CA PHE A 175 14.55 5.65 -9.03
C PHE A 175 14.48 7.17 -8.91
N TYR A 176 15.47 7.82 -8.34
CA TYR A 176 15.50 9.27 -8.14
C TYR A 176 16.59 9.93 -8.96
N LEU A 177 16.25 11.06 -9.59
CA LEU A 177 17.21 11.91 -10.24
C LEU A 177 17.87 12.81 -9.17
N GLY A 178 19.20 12.70 -8.98
CA GLY A 178 19.96 13.60 -8.11
C GLY A 178 20.09 13.17 -6.64
N LEU A 179 20.04 11.87 -6.34
CA LEU A 179 20.53 11.29 -5.09
C LEU A 179 22.04 11.09 -5.16
#